data_1be1140cf01597b72ab204d005f4ef39
#
_entry.id   1be1140cf01597b72ab204d005f4ef39
#
_cell.length_a   1.000
_cell.length_b   1.000
_cell.length_c   1.000
_cell.angle_alpha   90.00
_cell.angle_beta   90.00
_cell.angle_gamma   90.00
#
_symmetry.space_group_name_H-M   'P 1'
#
loop_
_entity.id
_entity.type
_entity.pdbx_description
1 polymer ?
#
loop_
_entity_poly.entity_id
_entity_poly.type
_entity_poly.pdbx_seq_one_letter_code
_entity_poly.pdbx_strand_id
1 'polypeptide(L)'
;MKTKTKVVVVGGGVVGVSALYHLAKKGLTDVVLVERKELTSGSTWHAAGLLPLFNMSYSVGQLHKYAVDLYKKLEEETGQNVGFSVVSNIRLASTKDRMDEYHQYAGVAQTIGVDVKFLTPDQVKEIWPLCNTSDLLGAIQHPEDGYIQPADLTQAMATGARNMGAEIYRNTAVIGIKQTKDGWIVETDQGSIECEHVISCSGNFARQTGKMVGLDIPVIPVEHQYIVTEAHPDILKRKKEGLPEMGVLRDSDSRWYMREEAGGLILGPYEDGAPACYVDGPSKDSEYELFQEDLDRLAPHIEGAIHRVPAFGEVGVKKVYNGAICYTPDGNPIVGPAWGLKNFWINEGHSFGITAAGGAGWQLAEWIVDGEPTIDMLGVEPRRFGDYATKSYLKEKNEEAYNHVFKVHYPDEERGAARELRTSPCYDRMKNLGAVFGQKFGWERPNFFATDGMEQKDDWSFRRSKWFEAIKKECKNVKENVGLLDMTAFAKCRIKGPGAEEFLDYLVANKLPKKIGRIGLCHALNTKGGVHSEFTIMREAPDSFYLVSAGANQRLDH
;
A
#
# COMPACT_ATOMS: atom_id res chain seq x y z
N MET A 1 -30.97 -3.05 -15.79
CA MET A 1 -29.49 -3.17 -15.79
C MET A 1 -29.01 -3.25 -17.23
N LYS A 2 -27.91 -2.55 -17.58
CA LYS A 2 -27.25 -2.69 -18.89
C LYS A 2 -26.78 -4.13 -19.11
N THR A 3 -26.85 -4.60 -20.34
CA THR A 3 -26.31 -5.91 -20.75
C THR A 3 -24.94 -5.79 -21.44
N LYS A 4 -24.52 -4.55 -21.76
CA LYS A 4 -23.23 -4.25 -22.41
C LYS A 4 -22.72 -2.88 -21.97
N THR A 5 -21.42 -2.77 -21.72
CA THR A 5 -20.71 -1.53 -21.38
C THR A 5 -19.22 -1.64 -21.73
N LYS A 6 -18.46 -0.56 -21.68
CA LYS A 6 -17.01 -0.63 -21.88
C LYS A 6 -16.28 -1.16 -20.66
N VAL A 7 -16.64 -0.71 -19.47
CA VAL A 7 -15.95 -1.09 -18.22
C VAL A 7 -16.96 -1.52 -17.17
N VAL A 8 -16.69 -2.63 -16.49
CA VAL A 8 -17.37 -3.04 -15.26
C VAL A 8 -16.41 -2.91 -14.08
N VAL A 9 -16.79 -2.13 -13.09
CA VAL A 9 -16.10 -2.00 -11.79
C VAL A 9 -16.82 -2.91 -10.79
N VAL A 10 -16.07 -3.83 -10.16
CA VAL A 10 -16.60 -4.79 -9.19
C VAL A 10 -16.26 -4.32 -7.77
N GLY A 11 -17.29 -3.89 -7.02
CA GLY A 11 -17.17 -3.42 -5.64
C GLY A 11 -17.48 -1.94 -5.45
N GLY A 12 -18.37 -1.63 -4.49
CA GLY A 12 -18.91 -0.30 -4.19
C GLY A 12 -18.32 0.37 -2.94
N GLY A 13 -17.12 -0.05 -2.52
CA GLY A 13 -16.33 0.67 -1.53
C GLY A 13 -15.72 1.96 -2.11
N VAL A 14 -15.07 2.76 -1.26
CA VAL A 14 -14.43 4.03 -1.67
C VAL A 14 -13.50 3.85 -2.87
N VAL A 15 -12.77 2.74 -2.94
CA VAL A 15 -11.79 2.44 -4.00
C VAL A 15 -12.47 2.22 -5.35
N GLY A 16 -13.54 1.40 -5.39
CA GLY A 16 -14.28 1.15 -6.63
C GLY A 16 -15.06 2.36 -7.12
N VAL A 17 -15.69 3.10 -6.20
CA VAL A 17 -16.39 4.33 -6.54
C VAL A 17 -15.42 5.40 -7.04
N SER A 18 -14.21 5.47 -6.48
CA SER A 18 -13.16 6.36 -6.98
C SER A 18 -12.70 5.98 -8.41
N ALA A 19 -12.52 4.69 -8.69
CA ALA A 19 -12.20 4.23 -10.05
C ALA A 19 -13.30 4.63 -11.04
N LEU A 20 -14.58 4.41 -10.68
CA LEU A 20 -15.72 4.82 -11.50
C LEU A 20 -15.74 6.33 -11.77
N TYR A 21 -15.55 7.13 -10.71
CA TYR A 21 -15.53 8.59 -10.80
C TYR A 21 -14.42 9.09 -11.75
N HIS A 22 -13.21 8.57 -11.62
CA HIS A 22 -12.08 9.01 -12.43
C HIS A 22 -12.18 8.55 -13.89
N LEU A 23 -12.73 7.36 -14.17
CA LEU A 23 -13.03 6.94 -15.54
C LEU A 23 -14.03 7.91 -16.20
N ALA A 24 -15.12 8.23 -15.52
CA ALA A 24 -16.12 9.18 -16.01
C ALA A 24 -15.50 10.58 -16.20
N LYS A 25 -14.67 11.04 -15.25
CA LYS A 25 -13.96 12.34 -15.33
C LYS A 25 -12.96 12.40 -16.50
N LYS A 26 -12.37 11.26 -16.89
CA LYS A 26 -11.53 11.12 -18.10
C LYS A 26 -12.35 11.04 -19.40
N GLY A 27 -13.67 11.11 -19.34
CA GLY A 27 -14.57 11.03 -20.49
C GLY A 27 -14.99 9.63 -20.90
N LEU A 28 -14.57 8.58 -20.16
CA LEU A 28 -15.04 7.23 -20.36
C LEU A 28 -16.32 7.01 -19.52
N THR A 29 -17.46 7.41 -20.06
CA THR A 29 -18.75 7.45 -19.34
C THR A 29 -19.59 6.19 -19.50
N ASP A 30 -19.31 5.34 -20.49
CA ASP A 30 -19.95 4.03 -20.65
C ASP A 30 -19.31 3.01 -19.68
N VAL A 31 -19.54 3.24 -18.39
CA VAL A 31 -19.00 2.46 -17.27
C VAL A 31 -20.09 2.12 -16.28
N VAL A 32 -20.00 0.92 -15.70
CA VAL A 32 -20.94 0.38 -14.72
C VAL A 32 -20.18 -0.08 -13.49
N LEU A 33 -20.65 0.28 -12.31
CA LEU A 33 -20.21 -0.32 -11.06
C LEU A 33 -21.30 -1.28 -10.56
N VAL A 34 -20.89 -2.48 -10.16
CA VAL A 34 -21.76 -3.47 -9.51
C VAL A 34 -21.30 -3.66 -8.06
N GLU A 35 -22.25 -3.56 -7.14
CA GLU A 35 -22.04 -3.76 -5.69
C GLU A 35 -23.05 -4.78 -5.17
N ARG A 36 -22.55 -5.79 -4.47
CA ARG A 36 -23.36 -6.90 -3.94
C ARG A 36 -24.41 -6.49 -2.91
N LYS A 37 -24.13 -5.43 -2.16
CA LYS A 37 -24.97 -4.86 -1.11
C LYS A 37 -25.16 -3.36 -1.33
N GLU A 38 -25.06 -2.57 -0.27
CA GLU A 38 -25.05 -1.11 -0.35
C GLU A 38 -23.62 -0.57 -0.53
N LEU A 39 -23.50 0.63 -1.09
CA LEU A 39 -22.18 1.30 -1.15
C LEU A 39 -21.62 1.41 0.26
N THR A 40 -20.30 1.26 0.38
CA THR A 40 -19.55 1.32 1.63
C THR A 40 -19.70 0.14 2.60
N SER A 41 -20.55 -0.84 2.34
CA SER A 41 -20.88 -1.93 3.28
C SER A 41 -19.72 -2.86 3.68
N GLY A 42 -18.56 -2.77 2.97
CA GLY A 42 -17.30 -3.45 3.33
C GLY A 42 -16.52 -2.68 4.40
N SER A 43 -15.18 -2.61 4.26
CA SER A 43 -14.32 -1.90 5.24
C SER A 43 -14.49 -0.37 5.25
N THR A 44 -15.07 0.22 4.23
CA THR A 44 -15.19 1.68 4.11
C THR A 44 -16.00 2.32 5.25
N TRP A 45 -17.11 1.70 5.68
CA TRP A 45 -18.03 2.31 6.65
C TRP A 45 -17.44 2.45 8.06
N HIS A 46 -16.54 1.55 8.46
CA HIS A 46 -15.93 1.56 9.79
C HIS A 46 -14.53 2.21 9.82
N ALA A 47 -14.07 2.80 8.72
CA ALA A 47 -12.80 3.48 8.69
C ALA A 47 -12.81 4.76 9.55
N ALA A 48 -11.72 5.02 10.29
CA ALA A 48 -11.59 6.21 11.12
C ALA A 48 -11.49 7.53 10.33
N GLY A 49 -11.38 7.45 9.02
CA GLY A 49 -11.42 8.58 8.08
C GLY A 49 -10.18 9.47 8.06
N LEU A 50 -9.08 9.07 8.66
CA LEU A 50 -7.83 9.84 8.67
C LEU A 50 -7.19 9.92 7.28
N LEU A 51 -6.59 11.08 6.97
CA LEU A 51 -5.95 11.37 5.68
C LEU A 51 -4.44 11.67 5.86
N PRO A 52 -3.60 10.71 6.29
CA PRO A 52 -2.19 10.96 6.51
C PRO A 52 -1.40 11.08 5.19
N LEU A 53 -0.67 12.18 5.03
CA LEU A 53 0.26 12.39 3.91
C LEU A 53 1.65 11.74 4.16
N PHE A 54 1.95 11.35 5.40
CA PHE A 54 3.22 10.67 5.72
C PHE A 54 3.31 9.31 5.00
N ASN A 55 4.19 9.21 4.03
CA ASN A 55 4.52 7.95 3.36
C ASN A 55 5.94 7.99 2.81
N MET A 56 6.74 6.94 3.06
CA MET A 56 8.12 6.83 2.58
C MET A 56 8.21 6.36 1.12
N SER A 57 7.11 5.87 0.54
CA SER A 57 7.04 5.51 -0.88
C SER A 57 6.64 6.71 -1.72
N TYR A 58 7.44 7.05 -2.72
CA TYR A 58 7.12 8.12 -3.68
C TYR A 58 5.78 7.87 -4.39
N SER A 59 5.57 6.67 -4.93
CA SER A 59 4.32 6.32 -5.64
C SER A 59 3.09 6.47 -4.75
N VAL A 60 3.11 5.87 -3.55
CA VAL A 60 1.98 5.95 -2.61
C VAL A 60 1.79 7.38 -2.09
N GLY A 61 2.89 8.10 -1.85
CA GLY A 61 2.84 9.51 -1.45
C GLY A 61 2.15 10.41 -2.49
N GLN A 62 2.43 10.17 -3.79
CA GLN A 62 1.74 10.88 -4.88
C GLN A 62 0.24 10.55 -4.92
N LEU A 63 -0.15 9.27 -4.71
CA LEU A 63 -1.55 8.88 -4.64
C LEU A 63 -2.28 9.58 -3.49
N HIS A 64 -1.65 9.64 -2.31
CA HIS A 64 -2.19 10.31 -1.13
C HIS A 64 -2.34 11.83 -1.34
N LYS A 65 -1.29 12.47 -1.88
CA LYS A 65 -1.29 13.92 -2.15
C LYS A 65 -2.42 14.30 -3.12
N TYR A 66 -2.54 13.58 -4.24
CA TYR A 66 -3.62 13.80 -5.19
C TYR A 66 -5.00 13.63 -4.54
N ALA A 67 -5.18 12.58 -3.74
CA ALA A 67 -6.45 12.30 -3.07
C ALA A 67 -6.86 13.44 -2.13
N VAL A 68 -5.95 13.91 -1.27
CA VAL A 68 -6.22 15.02 -0.35
C VAL A 68 -6.58 16.30 -1.13
N ASP A 69 -5.86 16.60 -2.20
CA ASP A 69 -6.14 17.78 -3.04
C ASP A 69 -7.50 17.68 -3.75
N LEU A 70 -7.87 16.47 -4.20
CA LEU A 70 -9.19 16.21 -4.79
C LEU A 70 -10.30 16.40 -3.75
N TYR A 71 -10.15 15.82 -2.55
CA TYR A 71 -11.20 15.81 -1.54
C TYR A 71 -11.55 17.22 -1.04
N LYS A 72 -10.59 18.15 -1.05
CA LYS A 72 -10.84 19.58 -0.75
C LYS A 72 -11.78 20.25 -1.75
N LYS A 73 -11.86 19.75 -2.99
CA LYS A 73 -12.64 20.32 -4.09
C LYS A 73 -13.89 19.51 -4.41
N LEU A 74 -14.03 18.31 -3.84
CA LEU A 74 -15.04 17.35 -4.27
C LEU A 74 -16.46 17.84 -3.97
N GLU A 75 -16.68 18.60 -2.90
CA GLU A 75 -17.97 19.24 -2.61
C GLU A 75 -18.36 20.25 -3.70
N GLU A 76 -17.42 21.08 -4.15
CA GLU A 76 -17.63 22.01 -5.26
C GLU A 76 -17.94 21.28 -6.57
N GLU A 77 -17.23 20.18 -6.85
CA GLU A 77 -17.38 19.39 -8.07
C GLU A 77 -18.70 18.58 -8.11
N THR A 78 -19.21 18.15 -6.95
CA THR A 78 -20.34 17.19 -6.88
C THR A 78 -21.60 17.74 -6.24
N GLY A 79 -21.51 18.87 -5.54
CA GLY A 79 -22.60 19.44 -4.74
C GLY A 79 -22.87 18.68 -3.43
N GLN A 80 -22.02 17.72 -3.05
CA GLN A 80 -22.20 16.91 -1.83
C GLN A 80 -21.04 17.13 -0.87
N ASN A 81 -21.36 17.52 0.38
CA ASN A 81 -20.36 17.65 1.45
C ASN A 81 -19.73 16.30 1.77
N VAL A 82 -18.42 16.31 1.97
CA VAL A 82 -17.61 15.12 2.26
C VAL A 82 -17.15 15.04 3.72
N GLY A 83 -17.51 16.04 4.53
CA GLY A 83 -17.12 16.11 5.93
C GLY A 83 -15.60 16.21 6.14
N PHE A 84 -14.89 16.89 5.23
CA PHE A 84 -13.45 17.05 5.34
C PHE A 84 -13.07 18.16 6.31
N SER A 85 -12.40 17.79 7.41
CA SER A 85 -11.84 18.70 8.40
C SER A 85 -10.32 18.75 8.24
N VAL A 86 -9.81 19.87 7.75
CA VAL A 86 -8.36 20.14 7.67
C VAL A 86 -7.90 20.67 9.02
N VAL A 87 -7.41 19.79 9.88
CA VAL A 87 -7.03 20.11 11.27
C VAL A 87 -5.53 19.87 11.55
N SER A 88 -4.76 19.56 10.53
CA SER A 88 -3.37 19.09 10.59
C SER A 88 -3.21 17.68 11.18
N ASN A 89 -2.01 17.13 11.04
CA ASN A 89 -1.58 15.87 11.64
C ASN A 89 -0.21 16.07 12.27
N ILE A 90 -0.08 15.73 13.55
CA ILE A 90 1.18 15.86 14.30
C ILE A 90 1.65 14.47 14.65
N ARG A 91 2.90 14.15 14.26
CA ARG A 91 3.58 12.92 14.64
C ARG A 91 4.66 13.22 15.66
N LEU A 92 4.53 12.65 16.84
CA LEU A 92 5.43 12.85 17.96
C LEU A 92 6.70 12.00 17.82
N ALA A 93 7.79 12.47 18.38
CA ALA A 93 9.06 11.75 18.49
C ALA A 93 9.62 11.85 19.90
N SER A 94 9.78 10.71 20.56
CA SER A 94 10.40 10.56 21.88
C SER A 94 11.83 10.01 21.79
N THR A 95 12.26 9.53 20.60
CA THR A 95 13.57 8.92 20.37
C THR A 95 14.34 9.64 19.26
N LYS A 96 15.68 9.52 19.31
CA LYS A 96 16.56 10.08 18.26
C LYS A 96 16.31 9.40 16.92
N ASP A 97 16.14 8.11 16.90
CA ASP A 97 15.91 7.35 15.67
C ASP A 97 14.60 7.79 15.00
N ARG A 98 13.56 8.09 15.78
CA ARG A 98 12.31 8.65 15.25
C ARG A 98 12.51 10.03 14.64
N MET A 99 13.32 10.89 15.26
CA MET A 99 13.66 12.19 14.68
C MET A 99 14.47 12.04 13.39
N ASP A 100 15.41 11.08 13.34
CA ASP A 100 16.17 10.78 12.12
C ASP A 100 15.26 10.30 10.98
N GLU A 101 14.29 9.42 11.27
CA GLU A 101 13.26 9.02 10.32
C GLU A 101 12.48 10.22 9.77
N TYR A 102 12.08 11.15 10.64
CA TYR A 102 11.36 12.34 10.22
C TYR A 102 12.20 13.28 9.37
N HIS A 103 13.49 13.42 9.65
CA HIS A 103 14.42 14.17 8.79
C HIS A 103 14.58 13.51 7.41
N GLN A 104 14.68 12.20 7.35
CA GLN A 104 14.71 11.46 6.08
C GLN A 104 13.40 11.63 5.32
N TYR A 105 12.27 11.47 6.01
CA TYR A 105 10.95 11.66 5.41
C TYR A 105 10.74 13.07 4.86
N ALA A 106 11.22 14.11 5.54
CA ALA A 106 11.10 15.49 5.04
C ALA A 106 11.72 15.67 3.65
N GLY A 107 12.82 14.97 3.35
CA GLY A 107 13.39 14.92 2.00
C GLY A 107 12.46 14.22 0.99
N VAL A 108 11.83 13.11 1.37
CA VAL A 108 10.83 12.42 0.54
C VAL A 108 9.61 13.31 0.32
N ALA A 109 9.07 13.92 1.37
CA ALA A 109 7.93 14.84 1.32
C ALA A 109 8.16 15.99 0.32
N GLN A 110 9.37 16.56 0.31
CA GLN A 110 9.74 17.61 -0.64
C GLN A 110 9.64 17.12 -2.10
N THR A 111 10.03 15.88 -2.41
CA THR A 111 9.93 15.32 -3.77
C THR A 111 8.49 15.07 -4.20
N ILE A 112 7.59 14.84 -3.24
CA ILE A 112 6.16 14.61 -3.46
C ILE A 112 5.39 15.94 -3.55
N GLY A 113 5.95 17.02 -2.99
CA GLY A 113 5.29 18.32 -2.87
C GLY A 113 4.37 18.39 -1.63
N VAL A 114 4.74 17.72 -0.55
CA VAL A 114 4.03 17.75 0.74
C VAL A 114 4.75 18.67 1.70
N ASP A 115 4.00 19.64 2.26
CA ASP A 115 4.52 20.56 3.27
C ASP A 115 4.66 19.87 4.63
N VAL A 116 5.83 20.05 5.24
CA VAL A 116 6.17 19.47 6.52
C VAL A 116 6.82 20.53 7.41
N LYS A 117 6.41 20.57 8.68
CA LYS A 117 6.99 21.48 9.69
C LYS A 117 7.53 20.64 10.85
N PHE A 118 8.75 20.96 11.30
CA PHE A 118 9.26 20.44 12.56
C PHE A 118 8.74 21.30 13.72
N LEU A 119 8.31 20.67 14.79
CA LEU A 119 7.78 21.34 15.98
C LEU A 119 8.63 21.00 17.20
N THR A 120 8.84 22.01 18.07
CA THR A 120 9.35 21.78 19.42
C THR A 120 8.26 21.22 20.34
N PRO A 121 8.62 20.62 21.49
CA PRO A 121 7.64 20.16 22.48
C PRO A 121 6.66 21.27 22.94
N ASP A 122 7.14 22.51 23.08
CA ASP A 122 6.29 23.66 23.46
C ASP A 122 5.27 23.99 22.35
N GLN A 123 5.68 23.96 21.09
CA GLN A 123 4.78 24.15 19.96
C GLN A 123 3.74 23.03 19.85
N VAL A 124 4.11 21.79 20.17
CA VAL A 124 3.16 20.68 20.27
C VAL A 124 2.13 20.98 21.38
N LYS A 125 2.58 21.46 22.54
CA LYS A 125 1.70 21.82 23.67
C LYS A 125 0.72 22.94 23.35
N GLU A 126 1.12 23.90 22.52
CA GLU A 126 0.23 24.99 22.06
C GLU A 126 -0.91 24.45 21.18
N ILE A 127 -0.61 23.51 20.26
CA ILE A 127 -1.60 22.92 19.34
C ILE A 127 -2.44 21.86 20.06
N TRP A 128 -1.81 21.07 20.94
CA TRP A 128 -2.41 20.00 21.73
C TRP A 128 -2.29 20.24 23.24
N PRO A 129 -3.10 21.14 23.84
CA PRO A 129 -2.98 21.50 25.26
C PRO A 129 -3.14 20.33 26.23
N LEU A 130 -3.85 19.28 25.84
CA LEU A 130 -4.05 18.07 26.64
C LEU A 130 -2.87 17.07 26.57
N CYS A 131 -1.90 17.30 25.67
CA CYS A 131 -0.76 16.42 25.46
C CYS A 131 0.31 16.63 26.56
N ASN A 132 0.83 15.52 27.11
CA ASN A 132 2.06 15.52 27.89
C ASN A 132 3.26 15.52 26.92
N THR A 133 4.11 16.54 27.02
CA THR A 133 5.24 16.74 26.10
C THR A 133 6.59 16.59 26.78
N SER A 134 6.62 16.17 28.07
CA SER A 134 7.83 16.23 28.91
C SER A 134 8.99 15.33 28.45
N ASP A 135 8.70 14.26 27.72
CA ASP A 135 9.65 13.29 27.20
C ASP A 135 9.87 13.41 25.68
N LEU A 136 9.26 14.39 25.03
CA LEU A 136 9.37 14.58 23.59
C LEU A 136 10.70 15.24 23.21
N LEU A 137 11.31 14.77 22.12
CA LEU A 137 12.40 15.45 21.44
C LEU A 137 11.91 16.45 20.41
N GLY A 138 10.69 16.26 19.90
CA GLY A 138 10.04 17.09 18.90
C GLY A 138 8.90 16.37 18.20
N ALA A 139 8.45 16.97 17.11
CA ALA A 139 7.41 16.39 16.26
C ALA A 139 7.54 16.87 14.82
N ILE A 140 6.81 16.20 13.92
CA ILE A 140 6.59 16.63 12.54
C ILE A 140 5.10 16.91 12.34
N GLN A 141 4.76 18.02 11.70
CA GLN A 141 3.40 18.42 11.38
C GLN A 141 3.16 18.45 9.87
N HIS A 142 2.03 17.91 9.44
CA HIS A 142 1.46 18.08 8.11
C HIS A 142 0.27 19.02 8.20
N PRO A 143 0.38 20.29 7.81
CA PRO A 143 -0.70 21.26 7.94
C PRO A 143 -1.95 20.95 7.11
N GLU A 144 -1.76 20.29 5.99
CA GLU A 144 -2.80 19.95 5.01
C GLU A 144 -3.59 18.67 5.32
N ASP A 145 -3.13 17.89 6.31
CA ASP A 145 -3.78 16.66 6.76
C ASP A 145 -5.05 16.96 7.57
N GLY A 146 -5.83 15.91 7.75
CA GLY A 146 -7.02 15.96 8.59
C GLY A 146 -7.77 14.65 8.58
N TYR A 147 -9.08 14.73 8.63
CA TYR A 147 -9.95 13.57 8.51
C TYR A 147 -11.19 13.90 7.69
N ILE A 148 -11.87 12.87 7.20
CA ILE A 148 -13.04 12.97 6.33
C ILE A 148 -14.08 11.93 6.77
N GLN A 149 -15.33 12.11 6.36
CA GLN A 149 -16.38 11.09 6.56
C GLN A 149 -16.31 10.06 5.39
N PRO A 150 -15.92 8.81 5.65
CA PRO A 150 -15.69 7.83 4.57
C PRO A 150 -16.91 7.53 3.71
N ALA A 151 -18.09 7.46 4.33
CA ALA A 151 -19.34 7.22 3.63
C ALA A 151 -19.72 8.42 2.74
N ASP A 152 -19.62 9.65 3.26
CA ASP A 152 -19.96 10.87 2.52
C ASP A 152 -19.00 11.10 1.35
N LEU A 153 -17.70 10.85 1.56
CA LEU A 153 -16.70 10.86 0.49
C LEU A 153 -17.08 9.91 -0.65
N THR A 154 -17.46 8.67 -0.29
CA THR A 154 -17.84 7.66 -1.27
C THR A 154 -19.10 8.07 -2.02
N GLN A 155 -20.11 8.58 -1.32
CA GLN A 155 -21.35 9.07 -1.94
C GLN A 155 -21.12 10.30 -2.83
N ALA A 156 -20.23 11.22 -2.44
CA ALA A 156 -19.88 12.39 -3.26
C ALA A 156 -19.27 11.95 -4.61
N MET A 157 -18.27 11.04 -4.58
CA MET A 157 -17.70 10.49 -5.80
C MET A 157 -18.74 9.72 -6.63
N ALA A 158 -19.64 8.96 -5.99
CA ALA A 158 -20.73 8.25 -6.67
C ALA A 158 -21.70 9.23 -7.36
N THR A 159 -22.02 10.33 -6.70
CA THR A 159 -22.86 11.41 -7.26
C THR A 159 -22.17 12.05 -8.45
N GLY A 160 -20.87 12.41 -8.31
CA GLY A 160 -20.08 12.95 -9.40
C GLY A 160 -20.02 12.01 -10.62
N ALA A 161 -19.79 10.71 -10.39
CA ALA A 161 -19.77 9.71 -11.46
C ALA A 161 -21.13 9.61 -12.19
N ARG A 162 -22.23 9.58 -11.43
CA ARG A 162 -23.60 9.57 -12.03
C ARG A 162 -23.90 10.83 -12.82
N ASN A 163 -23.50 11.99 -12.32
CA ASN A 163 -23.68 13.27 -13.01
C ASN A 163 -22.95 13.30 -14.38
N MET A 164 -21.88 12.54 -14.51
CA MET A 164 -21.11 12.37 -15.74
C MET A 164 -21.62 11.21 -16.62
N GLY A 165 -22.66 10.45 -16.20
CA GLY A 165 -23.29 9.40 -16.99
C GLY A 165 -22.92 7.96 -16.63
N ALA A 166 -22.08 7.74 -15.63
CA ALA A 166 -21.78 6.39 -15.12
C ALA A 166 -22.98 5.78 -14.37
N GLU A 167 -23.12 4.46 -14.38
CA GLU A 167 -24.20 3.76 -13.71
C GLU A 167 -23.69 2.92 -12.52
N ILE A 168 -24.50 2.85 -11.48
CA ILE A 168 -24.21 2.08 -10.27
C ILE A 168 -25.39 1.16 -9.96
N TYR A 169 -25.12 -0.14 -9.90
CA TYR A 169 -26.08 -1.17 -9.54
C TYR A 169 -25.71 -1.76 -8.17
N ARG A 170 -26.52 -1.42 -7.17
CA ARG A 170 -26.45 -1.98 -5.82
C ARG A 170 -27.27 -3.28 -5.76
N ASN A 171 -27.05 -4.08 -4.73
CA ASN A 171 -27.71 -5.37 -4.54
C ASN A 171 -27.57 -6.26 -5.79
N THR A 172 -26.37 -6.23 -6.39
CA THR A 172 -26.01 -6.91 -7.64
C THR A 172 -24.68 -7.62 -7.44
N ALA A 173 -24.73 -8.87 -6.98
CA ALA A 173 -23.56 -9.65 -6.65
C ALA A 173 -22.95 -10.30 -7.89
N VAL A 174 -21.65 -10.11 -8.10
CA VAL A 174 -20.90 -10.85 -9.12
C VAL A 174 -20.73 -12.30 -8.67
N ILE A 175 -21.17 -13.23 -9.51
CA ILE A 175 -21.13 -14.68 -9.25
C ILE A 175 -20.18 -15.43 -10.21
N GLY A 176 -19.73 -14.77 -11.28
CA GLY A 176 -18.77 -15.31 -12.22
C GLY A 176 -18.20 -14.24 -13.15
N ILE A 177 -16.97 -14.45 -13.61
CA ILE A 177 -16.30 -13.59 -14.60
C ILE A 177 -15.65 -14.51 -15.64
N LYS A 178 -16.00 -14.34 -16.91
CA LYS A 178 -15.52 -15.19 -18.01
C LYS A 178 -14.85 -14.36 -19.09
N GLN A 179 -13.64 -14.73 -19.46
CA GLN A 179 -12.95 -14.12 -20.60
C GLN A 179 -13.59 -14.57 -21.92
N THR A 180 -13.74 -13.64 -22.84
CA THR A 180 -14.16 -13.90 -24.22
C THR A 180 -13.03 -13.54 -25.19
N LYS A 181 -13.26 -13.71 -26.49
CA LYS A 181 -12.27 -13.31 -27.52
C LYS A 181 -11.98 -11.81 -27.46
N ASP A 182 -12.99 -10.98 -27.23
CA ASP A 182 -12.91 -9.52 -27.38
C ASP A 182 -13.06 -8.74 -26.05
N GLY A 183 -13.20 -9.44 -24.93
CA GLY A 183 -13.39 -8.82 -23.61
C GLY A 183 -13.83 -9.82 -22.56
N TRP A 184 -14.88 -9.47 -21.81
CA TRP A 184 -15.35 -10.20 -20.63
C TRP A 184 -16.86 -10.29 -20.56
N ILE A 185 -17.36 -11.32 -19.90
CA ILE A 185 -18.75 -11.43 -19.40
C ILE A 185 -18.68 -11.45 -17.88
N VAL A 186 -19.30 -10.46 -17.25
CA VAL A 186 -19.49 -10.41 -15.80
C VAL A 186 -20.89 -10.93 -15.49
N GLU A 187 -20.95 -12.10 -14.86
CA GLU A 187 -22.20 -12.74 -14.45
C GLU A 187 -22.59 -12.26 -13.05
N THR A 188 -23.79 -11.76 -12.90
CA THR A 188 -24.35 -11.34 -11.61
C THR A 188 -25.62 -12.12 -11.29
N ASP A 189 -26.06 -12.05 -10.05
CA ASP A 189 -27.35 -12.60 -9.61
C ASP A 189 -28.58 -11.90 -10.23
N GLN A 190 -28.37 -10.75 -10.92
CA GLN A 190 -29.38 -9.96 -11.61
C GLN A 190 -29.29 -10.04 -13.14
N GLY A 191 -28.33 -10.81 -13.68
CA GLY A 191 -28.07 -10.94 -15.11
C GLY A 191 -26.60 -10.77 -15.47
N SER A 192 -26.29 -10.77 -16.77
CA SER A 192 -24.91 -10.71 -17.26
C SER A 192 -24.62 -9.40 -17.99
N ILE A 193 -23.40 -8.91 -17.89
CA ILE A 193 -22.90 -7.70 -18.55
C ILE A 193 -21.68 -8.06 -19.40
N GLU A 194 -21.76 -7.82 -20.72
CA GLU A 194 -20.59 -7.86 -21.60
C GLU A 194 -19.79 -6.57 -21.47
N CYS A 195 -18.44 -6.66 -21.40
CA CYS A 195 -17.59 -5.49 -21.31
C CYS A 195 -16.20 -5.72 -21.92
N GLU A 196 -15.51 -4.61 -22.23
CA GLU A 196 -14.13 -4.65 -22.71
C GLU A 196 -13.14 -4.80 -21.55
N HIS A 197 -13.39 -4.13 -20.42
CA HIS A 197 -12.54 -4.12 -19.23
C HIS A 197 -13.30 -4.50 -17.97
N VAL A 198 -12.62 -5.21 -17.06
CA VAL A 198 -13.09 -5.48 -15.71
C VAL A 198 -12.09 -4.91 -14.71
N ILE A 199 -12.55 -4.21 -13.68
CA ILE A 199 -11.75 -3.71 -12.58
C ILE A 199 -12.19 -4.37 -11.28
N SER A 200 -11.30 -5.14 -10.65
CA SER A 200 -11.52 -5.69 -9.31
C SER A 200 -11.22 -4.63 -8.25
N CYS A 201 -12.24 -4.25 -7.48
CA CYS A 201 -12.19 -3.34 -6.32
C CYS A 201 -12.97 -3.94 -5.14
N SER A 202 -12.89 -5.25 -4.98
CA SER A 202 -13.78 -6.03 -4.13
C SER A 202 -13.33 -6.13 -2.66
N GLY A 203 -12.21 -5.46 -2.29
CA GLY A 203 -11.75 -5.31 -0.93
C GLY A 203 -11.50 -6.66 -0.24
N ASN A 204 -12.23 -6.96 0.84
CA ASN A 204 -12.10 -8.23 1.56
C ASN A 204 -12.41 -9.46 0.69
N PHE A 205 -13.11 -9.29 -0.43
CA PHE A 205 -13.42 -10.33 -1.41
C PHE A 205 -12.39 -10.45 -2.55
N ALA A 206 -11.28 -9.71 -2.52
CA ALA A 206 -10.28 -9.66 -3.58
C ALA A 206 -9.82 -11.04 -4.06
N ARG A 207 -9.56 -11.97 -3.14
CA ARG A 207 -9.13 -13.34 -3.48
C ARG A 207 -10.23 -14.15 -4.17
N GLN A 208 -11.48 -14.01 -3.71
CA GLN A 208 -12.62 -14.72 -4.34
C GLN A 208 -12.87 -14.18 -5.75
N THR A 209 -12.84 -12.86 -5.93
CA THR A 209 -12.98 -12.24 -7.25
C THR A 209 -11.83 -12.66 -8.18
N GLY A 210 -10.59 -12.66 -7.69
CA GLY A 210 -9.44 -13.16 -8.45
C GLY A 210 -9.57 -14.61 -8.88
N LYS A 211 -10.05 -15.49 -8.01
CA LYS A 211 -10.28 -16.91 -8.32
C LYS A 211 -11.28 -17.14 -9.46
N MET A 212 -12.24 -16.25 -9.66
CA MET A 212 -13.19 -16.33 -10.79
C MET A 212 -12.48 -16.27 -12.15
N VAL A 213 -11.29 -15.68 -12.18
CA VAL A 213 -10.47 -15.52 -13.40
C VAL A 213 -9.12 -16.26 -13.30
N GLY A 214 -8.96 -17.14 -12.31
CA GLY A 214 -7.73 -17.96 -12.13
C GLY A 214 -6.55 -17.22 -11.49
N LEU A 215 -6.78 -16.09 -10.82
CA LEU A 215 -5.74 -15.32 -10.12
C LEU A 215 -5.77 -15.54 -8.61
N ASP A 216 -4.59 -15.65 -8.02
CA ASP A 216 -4.39 -15.52 -6.57
C ASP A 216 -3.93 -14.09 -6.25
N ILE A 217 -4.90 -13.19 -6.02
CA ILE A 217 -4.59 -11.80 -5.64
C ILE A 217 -3.99 -11.79 -4.23
N PRO A 218 -2.79 -11.19 -4.02
CA PRO A 218 -2.06 -11.29 -2.76
C PRO A 218 -2.59 -10.33 -1.69
N VAL A 219 -3.85 -10.50 -1.31
CA VAL A 219 -4.56 -9.73 -0.28
C VAL A 219 -5.15 -10.66 0.75
N ILE A 220 -4.82 -10.48 2.02
CA ILE A 220 -5.50 -11.08 3.17
C ILE A 220 -5.72 -9.97 4.19
N PRO A 221 -6.97 -9.72 4.63
CA PRO A 221 -7.25 -8.70 5.63
C PRO A 221 -6.68 -9.04 7.01
N VAL A 222 -6.46 -8.01 7.82
CA VAL A 222 -6.03 -8.08 9.22
C VAL A 222 -7.07 -7.36 10.06
N GLU A 223 -7.31 -7.82 11.29
CA GLU A 223 -8.15 -7.11 12.24
C GLU A 223 -7.51 -5.79 12.65
N HIS A 224 -8.34 -4.76 12.78
CA HIS A 224 -7.92 -3.44 13.26
C HIS A 224 -8.95 -2.86 14.20
N GLN A 225 -8.50 -2.38 15.35
CA GLN A 225 -9.38 -1.84 16.38
C GLN A 225 -9.15 -0.35 16.58
N TYR A 226 -10.23 0.34 16.96
CA TYR A 226 -10.13 1.67 17.56
C TYR A 226 -11.22 1.89 18.61
N ILE A 227 -10.91 2.75 19.59
CA ILE A 227 -11.78 3.11 20.69
C ILE A 227 -12.39 4.47 20.44
N VAL A 228 -13.67 4.63 20.72
CA VAL A 228 -14.36 5.93 20.85
C VAL A 228 -14.73 6.11 22.31
N THR A 229 -14.35 7.25 22.91
CA THR A 229 -14.67 7.58 24.30
C THR A 229 -15.99 8.31 24.44
N GLU A 230 -16.49 8.39 25.68
CA GLU A 230 -17.48 9.40 26.06
C GLU A 230 -16.91 10.80 25.94
N ALA A 231 -17.79 11.81 25.98
CA ALA A 231 -17.38 13.20 25.86
C ALA A 231 -16.54 13.66 27.08
N HIS A 232 -15.48 14.43 26.82
CA HIS A 232 -14.60 14.97 27.85
C HIS A 232 -14.94 16.44 28.14
N PRO A 233 -15.04 16.86 29.42
CA PRO A 233 -15.42 18.24 29.79
C PRO A 233 -14.54 19.31 29.15
N ASP A 234 -13.22 19.12 29.10
CA ASP A 234 -12.30 20.10 28.52
C ASP A 234 -12.45 20.24 27.00
N ILE A 235 -12.75 19.16 26.29
CA ILE A 235 -13.03 19.19 24.85
C ILE A 235 -14.34 19.94 24.60
N LEU A 236 -15.38 19.63 25.36
CA LEU A 236 -16.66 20.36 25.27
C LEU A 236 -16.51 21.83 25.60
N LYS A 237 -15.69 22.18 26.62
CA LYS A 237 -15.38 23.57 26.99
C LYS A 237 -14.67 24.28 25.84
N ARG A 238 -13.60 23.70 25.27
CA ARG A 238 -12.88 24.27 24.11
C ARG A 238 -13.82 24.56 22.95
N LYS A 239 -14.70 23.60 22.62
CA LYS A 239 -15.70 23.75 21.56
C LYS A 239 -16.69 24.91 21.88
N LYS A 240 -17.15 25.03 23.12
CA LYS A 240 -18.05 26.12 23.57
C LYS A 240 -17.36 27.49 23.50
N GLU A 241 -16.06 27.54 23.76
CA GLU A 241 -15.24 28.75 23.68
C GLU A 241 -14.84 29.11 22.23
N GLY A 242 -15.24 28.31 21.25
CA GLY A 242 -14.91 28.54 19.84
C GLY A 242 -13.42 28.33 19.50
N LEU A 243 -12.68 27.61 20.35
CA LEU A 243 -11.29 27.30 20.10
C LEU A 243 -11.18 26.28 18.95
N PRO A 244 -10.10 26.32 18.14
CA PRO A 244 -9.92 25.39 17.06
C PRO A 244 -9.82 23.94 17.57
N GLU A 245 -10.31 23.02 16.76
CA GLU A 245 -10.16 21.58 17.01
C GLU A 245 -8.68 21.20 17.04
N MET A 246 -8.31 20.33 17.97
CA MET A 246 -6.95 19.78 18.04
C MET A 246 -6.72 18.85 16.85
N GLY A 247 -5.57 19.00 16.20
CA GLY A 247 -5.22 18.19 15.03
C GLY A 247 -5.14 16.69 15.34
N VAL A 248 -5.05 15.87 14.30
CA VAL A 248 -4.78 14.44 14.48
C VAL A 248 -3.42 14.29 15.16
N LEU A 249 -3.39 13.63 16.31
CA LEU A 249 -2.17 13.34 17.05
C LEU A 249 -1.73 11.89 16.79
N ARG A 250 -0.44 11.68 16.51
CA ARG A 250 0.14 10.34 16.37
C ARG A 250 1.34 10.20 17.30
N ASP A 251 1.22 9.33 18.28
CA ASP A 251 2.38 8.88 19.06
C ASP A 251 2.94 7.62 18.38
N SER A 252 3.91 7.86 17.48
CA SER A 252 4.47 6.78 16.67
C SER A 252 5.29 5.79 17.51
N ASP A 253 5.89 6.24 18.62
CA ASP A 253 6.69 5.36 19.48
C ASP A 253 5.79 4.48 20.36
N SER A 254 4.59 4.97 20.74
CA SER A 254 3.52 4.18 21.40
C SER A 254 2.55 3.52 20.41
N ARG A 255 2.70 3.76 19.12
CA ARG A 255 2.01 3.10 18.00
C ARG A 255 0.51 3.31 17.93
N TRP A 256 0.04 4.55 18.13
CA TRP A 256 -1.37 4.91 18.00
C TRP A 256 -1.57 6.30 17.39
N TYR A 257 -2.80 6.53 16.92
CA TYR A 257 -3.32 7.85 16.56
C TYR A 257 -4.50 8.23 17.44
N MET A 258 -4.71 9.54 17.59
CA MET A 258 -5.83 10.11 18.35
C MET A 258 -6.37 11.35 17.66
N ARG A 259 -7.68 11.59 17.74
CA ARG A 259 -8.34 12.84 17.34
C ARG A 259 -9.61 13.07 18.14
N GLU A 260 -10.13 14.29 18.06
CA GLU A 260 -11.45 14.59 18.62
C GLU A 260 -12.56 13.85 17.83
N GLU A 261 -13.59 13.39 18.54
CA GLU A 261 -14.79 12.78 17.98
C GLU A 261 -15.99 13.03 18.87
N ALA A 262 -17.00 13.77 18.37
CA ALA A 262 -18.26 14.03 19.05
C ALA A 262 -18.11 14.55 20.51
N GLY A 263 -17.08 15.35 20.78
CA GLY A 263 -16.74 15.88 22.10
C GLY A 263 -15.91 14.95 22.99
N GLY A 264 -15.59 13.76 22.53
CA GLY A 264 -14.64 12.81 23.10
C GLY A 264 -13.43 12.61 22.21
N LEU A 265 -12.80 11.44 22.30
CA LEU A 265 -11.58 11.08 21.58
C LEU A 265 -11.74 9.73 20.85
N ILE A 266 -11.13 9.61 19.69
CA ILE A 266 -10.83 8.33 19.08
C ILE A 266 -9.37 7.97 19.39
N LEU A 267 -9.11 6.71 19.76
CA LEU A 267 -7.79 6.12 19.86
C LEU A 267 -7.72 4.90 18.93
N GLY A 268 -6.84 4.90 17.94
CA GLY A 268 -6.62 3.76 17.03
C GLY A 268 -5.16 3.33 17.03
N PRO A 269 -4.84 2.20 17.67
CA PRO A 269 -3.50 1.62 17.66
C PRO A 269 -3.26 0.75 16.43
N TYR A 270 -1.98 0.41 16.22
CA TYR A 270 -1.53 -0.70 15.38
C TYR A 270 -0.85 -1.71 16.29
N GLU A 271 -1.65 -2.61 16.83
CA GLU A 271 -1.24 -3.51 17.88
C GLU A 271 -0.42 -4.71 17.37
N ASP A 272 0.53 -5.17 18.17
CA ASP A 272 1.19 -6.45 17.94
C ASP A 272 0.19 -7.60 18.15
N GLY A 273 0.28 -8.64 17.32
CA GLY A 273 -0.56 -9.82 17.41
C GLY A 273 -1.96 -9.68 16.83
N ALA A 274 -2.26 -8.58 16.11
CA ALA A 274 -3.49 -8.48 15.34
C ALA A 274 -3.55 -9.60 14.29
N PRO A 275 -4.57 -10.48 14.32
CA PRO A 275 -4.60 -11.66 13.46
C PRO A 275 -5.08 -11.32 12.05
N ALA A 276 -4.57 -12.08 11.07
CA ALA A 276 -5.19 -12.14 9.76
C ALA A 276 -6.61 -12.71 9.87
N CYS A 277 -7.55 -12.04 9.22
CA CYS A 277 -8.95 -12.45 9.17
C CYS A 277 -9.37 -12.78 7.73
N TYR A 278 -10.50 -13.42 7.56
CA TYR A 278 -11.00 -13.84 6.25
C TYR A 278 -9.95 -14.55 5.36
N VAL A 279 -9.10 -15.36 5.96
CA VAL A 279 -8.00 -16.07 5.28
C VAL A 279 -8.50 -16.92 4.11
N ASP A 280 -9.71 -17.48 4.23
CA ASP A 280 -10.41 -18.20 3.18
C ASP A 280 -11.49 -17.35 2.47
N GLY A 281 -11.53 -16.06 2.79
CA GLY A 281 -12.49 -15.06 2.33
C GLY A 281 -13.67 -14.89 3.28
N PRO A 282 -14.34 -13.72 3.27
CA PRO A 282 -15.53 -13.49 4.06
C PRO A 282 -16.71 -14.33 3.56
N SER A 283 -17.73 -14.49 4.42
CA SER A 283 -19.02 -15.06 4.01
C SER A 283 -19.62 -14.26 2.86
N LYS A 284 -20.33 -14.94 1.95
CA LYS A 284 -21.08 -14.27 0.87
C LYS A 284 -22.13 -13.27 1.39
N ASP A 285 -22.57 -13.42 2.65
CA ASP A 285 -23.56 -12.55 3.28
C ASP A 285 -22.94 -11.47 4.17
N SER A 286 -21.60 -11.39 4.23
CA SER A 286 -20.88 -10.39 5.03
C SER A 286 -21.21 -8.97 4.58
N GLU A 287 -21.69 -8.15 5.51
CA GLU A 287 -22.11 -6.76 5.33
C GLU A 287 -22.07 -6.05 6.69
N TYR A 288 -21.44 -4.87 6.77
CA TYR A 288 -21.31 -4.09 8.00
C TYR A 288 -20.80 -4.92 9.20
N GLU A 289 -19.90 -5.86 8.93
CA GLU A 289 -19.41 -6.81 9.92
C GLU A 289 -18.31 -6.20 10.77
N LEU A 290 -18.41 -6.42 12.10
CA LEU A 290 -17.37 -6.15 13.07
C LEU A 290 -17.07 -7.44 13.82
N PHE A 291 -15.80 -7.57 14.24
CA PHE A 291 -15.36 -8.65 15.12
C PHE A 291 -15.55 -8.27 16.59
N GLN A 292 -15.45 -9.25 17.45
CA GLN A 292 -15.40 -9.01 18.89
C GLN A 292 -14.15 -8.18 19.22
N GLU A 293 -14.29 -7.23 20.15
CA GLU A 293 -13.17 -6.46 20.67
C GLU A 293 -12.20 -7.34 21.45
N ASP A 294 -10.91 -7.01 21.32
CA ASP A 294 -9.81 -7.62 22.07
C ASP A 294 -9.13 -6.56 22.94
N LEU A 295 -9.57 -6.46 24.18
CA LEU A 295 -9.09 -5.45 25.12
C LEU A 295 -7.65 -5.75 25.58
N ASP A 296 -7.22 -7.00 25.59
CA ASP A 296 -5.85 -7.37 25.96
C ASP A 296 -4.84 -6.82 24.95
N ARG A 297 -5.16 -6.88 23.65
CA ARG A 297 -4.34 -6.24 22.62
C ARG A 297 -4.33 -4.72 22.72
N LEU A 298 -5.43 -4.12 23.18
CA LEU A 298 -5.56 -2.66 23.32
C LEU A 298 -4.87 -2.10 24.57
N ALA A 299 -4.74 -2.89 25.63
CA ALA A 299 -4.29 -2.43 26.94
C ALA A 299 -2.95 -1.67 26.92
N PRO A 300 -1.86 -2.15 26.28
CA PRO A 300 -0.60 -1.40 26.23
C PRO A 300 -0.72 -0.03 25.56
N HIS A 301 -1.60 0.07 24.56
CA HIS A 301 -1.83 1.31 23.82
C HIS A 301 -2.72 2.29 24.60
N ILE A 302 -3.67 1.78 25.39
CA ILE A 302 -4.48 2.57 26.32
C ILE A 302 -3.57 3.19 27.38
N GLU A 303 -2.67 2.40 27.99
CA GLU A 303 -1.69 2.88 28.97
C GLU A 303 -0.79 3.98 28.37
N GLY A 304 -0.25 3.75 27.16
CA GLY A 304 0.54 4.76 26.44
C GLY A 304 -0.25 6.02 26.09
N ALA A 305 -1.52 5.88 25.73
CA ALA A 305 -2.40 7.00 25.44
C ALA A 305 -2.73 7.82 26.70
N ILE A 306 -2.96 7.18 27.83
CA ILE A 306 -3.18 7.86 29.13
C ILE A 306 -1.91 8.61 29.57
N HIS A 307 -0.73 8.02 29.40
CA HIS A 307 0.53 8.70 29.67
C HIS A 307 0.70 9.97 28.82
N ARG A 308 0.40 9.89 27.54
CA ARG A 308 0.55 10.98 26.58
C ARG A 308 -0.57 12.01 26.65
N VAL A 309 -1.80 11.59 26.85
CA VAL A 309 -3.02 12.41 26.95
C VAL A 309 -3.81 11.97 28.17
N PRO A 310 -3.51 12.47 29.39
CA PRO A 310 -4.16 12.03 30.62
C PRO A 310 -5.70 12.10 30.58
N ALA A 311 -6.23 13.10 29.91
CA ALA A 311 -7.68 13.27 29.68
C ALA A 311 -8.35 12.03 29.04
N PHE A 312 -7.61 11.21 28.29
CA PHE A 312 -8.13 9.97 27.72
C PHE A 312 -8.50 8.94 28.82
N GLY A 313 -7.79 8.93 29.95
CA GLY A 313 -8.07 8.06 31.09
C GLY A 313 -9.18 8.56 32.04
N GLU A 314 -9.69 9.78 31.83
CA GLU A 314 -10.69 10.42 32.71
C GLU A 314 -12.14 10.15 32.25
N VAL A 315 -12.33 9.51 31.10
CA VAL A 315 -13.65 9.23 30.50
C VAL A 315 -13.83 7.75 30.19
N GLY A 316 -15.08 7.31 30.12
CA GLY A 316 -15.44 5.94 29.76
C GLY A 316 -15.27 5.63 28.27
N VAL A 317 -15.15 4.35 27.97
CA VAL A 317 -15.21 3.84 26.59
C VAL A 317 -16.66 3.77 26.16
N LYS A 318 -17.00 4.49 25.10
CA LYS A 318 -18.33 4.47 24.49
C LYS A 318 -18.51 3.28 23.57
N LYS A 319 -17.49 3.01 22.74
CA LYS A 319 -17.52 1.90 21.78
C LYS A 319 -16.11 1.52 21.33
N VAL A 320 -15.90 0.22 21.10
CA VAL A 320 -14.76 -0.31 20.38
C VAL A 320 -15.25 -0.79 19.01
N TYR A 321 -14.52 -0.44 17.97
CA TYR A 321 -14.71 -0.97 16.63
C TYR A 321 -13.56 -1.92 16.33
N ASN A 322 -13.85 -3.17 15.96
CA ASN A 322 -12.87 -4.13 15.47
C ASN A 322 -13.33 -4.60 14.09
N GLY A 323 -12.63 -4.23 13.05
CA GLY A 323 -13.03 -4.55 11.68
C GLY A 323 -11.87 -4.98 10.80
N ALA A 324 -12.21 -5.56 9.65
CA ALA A 324 -11.21 -6.00 8.68
C ALA A 324 -10.66 -4.84 7.87
N ILE A 325 -9.34 -4.73 7.77
CA ILE A 325 -8.68 -3.90 6.76
C ILE A 325 -7.81 -4.75 5.83
N CYS A 326 -7.90 -4.46 4.52
CA CYS A 326 -7.14 -5.18 3.50
C CYS A 326 -5.65 -4.89 3.62
N TYR A 327 -4.84 -5.96 3.62
CA TYR A 327 -3.39 -5.87 3.64
C TYR A 327 -2.74 -6.67 2.52
N THR A 328 -1.56 -6.23 2.14
CA THR A 328 -0.61 -6.87 1.23
C THR A 328 0.71 -7.10 1.96
N PRO A 329 1.62 -7.94 1.46
CA PRO A 329 2.89 -8.24 2.13
C PRO A 329 3.80 -7.05 2.41
N ASP A 330 3.70 -5.99 1.63
CA ASP A 330 4.48 -4.75 1.80
C ASP A 330 3.66 -3.59 2.38
N GLY A 331 2.35 -3.80 2.60
CA GLY A 331 1.42 -2.77 3.09
C GLY A 331 0.97 -1.76 2.03
N ASN A 332 1.49 -1.81 0.81
CA ASN A 332 1.09 -0.93 -0.29
C ASN A 332 -0.08 -1.51 -1.08
N PRO A 333 -0.96 -0.70 -1.66
CA PRO A 333 -2.05 -1.19 -2.49
C PRO A 333 -1.54 -1.88 -3.76
N ILE A 334 -2.42 -2.59 -4.43
CA ILE A 334 -2.17 -3.25 -5.72
C ILE A 334 -3.02 -2.53 -6.76
N VAL A 335 -2.37 -1.77 -7.66
CA VAL A 335 -3.07 -0.95 -8.66
C VAL A 335 -2.43 -1.14 -10.03
N GLY A 336 -3.20 -1.63 -10.99
CA GLY A 336 -2.72 -1.79 -12.37
C GLY A 336 -3.26 -3.04 -13.09
N PRO A 337 -2.66 -3.41 -14.24
CA PRO A 337 -3.10 -4.57 -15.01
C PRO A 337 -2.76 -5.89 -14.32
N ALA A 338 -3.67 -6.84 -14.41
CA ALA A 338 -3.44 -8.19 -13.94
C ALA A 338 -2.44 -8.93 -14.85
N TRP A 339 -1.74 -9.88 -14.27
CA TRP A 339 -0.82 -10.73 -15.04
C TRP A 339 -1.57 -11.83 -15.81
N GLY A 340 -1.14 -12.08 -17.04
CA GLY A 340 -1.70 -13.15 -17.88
C GLY A 340 -3.13 -12.92 -18.39
N LEU A 341 -3.75 -11.78 -18.10
CA LEU A 341 -5.12 -11.46 -18.48
C LEU A 341 -5.18 -10.08 -19.16
N LYS A 342 -5.70 -10.05 -20.38
CA LYS A 342 -5.90 -8.80 -21.10
C LYS A 342 -7.12 -8.04 -20.56
N ASN A 343 -6.97 -6.75 -20.29
CA ASN A 343 -8.05 -5.85 -19.88
C ASN A 343 -8.76 -6.27 -18.56
N PHE A 344 -8.07 -7.03 -17.71
CA PHE A 344 -8.46 -7.24 -16.33
C PHE A 344 -7.54 -6.40 -15.43
N TRP A 345 -8.13 -5.61 -14.55
CA TRP A 345 -7.43 -4.64 -13.72
C TRP A 345 -7.64 -4.92 -12.25
N ILE A 346 -6.62 -4.68 -11.45
CA ILE A 346 -6.64 -4.87 -10.00
C ILE A 346 -6.50 -3.51 -9.34
N ASN A 347 -7.36 -3.22 -8.37
CA ASN A 347 -7.28 -2.05 -7.50
C ASN A 347 -7.70 -2.47 -6.09
N GLU A 348 -6.81 -3.18 -5.40
CA GLU A 348 -7.10 -3.93 -4.19
C GLU A 348 -6.03 -3.71 -3.11
N GLY A 349 -6.25 -4.27 -1.90
CA GLY A 349 -5.23 -4.32 -0.85
C GLY A 349 -4.90 -2.97 -0.20
N HIS A 350 -5.87 -2.09 -0.14
CA HIS A 350 -5.72 -0.73 0.41
C HIS A 350 -5.80 -0.72 1.93
N SER A 351 -4.67 -0.73 2.63
CA SER A 351 -4.60 -0.53 4.09
C SER A 351 -4.97 0.88 4.52
N PHE A 352 -4.61 1.90 3.73
CA PHE A 352 -5.00 3.31 3.89
C PHE A 352 -6.01 3.72 2.80
N GLY A 353 -7.08 2.92 2.65
CA GLY A 353 -8.01 3.02 1.53
C GLY A 353 -8.65 4.39 1.36
N ILE A 354 -9.04 5.05 2.46
CA ILE A 354 -9.66 6.39 2.40
C ILE A 354 -8.66 7.40 1.81
N THR A 355 -7.41 7.37 2.26
CA THR A 355 -6.38 8.30 1.79
C THR A 355 -5.91 7.98 0.36
N ALA A 356 -5.77 6.69 0.01
CA ALA A 356 -5.20 6.30 -1.28
C ALA A 356 -6.21 6.24 -2.43
N ALA A 357 -7.52 6.09 -2.13
CA ALA A 357 -8.54 5.78 -3.15
C ALA A 357 -8.60 6.82 -4.27
N GLY A 358 -8.54 8.12 -3.95
CA GLY A 358 -8.56 9.19 -4.96
C GLY A 358 -7.43 9.07 -5.96
N GLY A 359 -6.20 8.90 -5.47
CA GLY A 359 -5.02 8.76 -6.32
C GLY A 359 -4.97 7.45 -7.10
N ALA A 360 -5.38 6.35 -6.46
CA ALA A 360 -5.44 5.04 -7.11
C ALA A 360 -6.45 5.03 -8.27
N GLY A 361 -7.64 5.60 -8.05
CA GLY A 361 -8.65 5.76 -9.10
C GLY A 361 -8.16 6.63 -10.26
N TRP A 362 -7.48 7.74 -9.94
CA TRP A 362 -6.87 8.63 -10.92
C TRP A 362 -5.87 7.90 -11.82
N GLN A 363 -4.85 7.28 -11.24
CA GLN A 363 -3.80 6.61 -12.02
C GLN A 363 -4.32 5.39 -12.79
N LEU A 364 -5.26 4.65 -12.21
CA LEU A 364 -5.88 3.52 -12.91
C LEU A 364 -6.71 3.99 -14.11
N ALA A 365 -7.47 5.08 -13.98
CA ALA A 365 -8.24 5.64 -15.08
C ALA A 365 -7.34 6.14 -16.22
N GLU A 366 -6.22 6.80 -15.89
CA GLU A 366 -5.21 7.19 -16.89
C GLU A 366 -4.61 5.98 -17.59
N TRP A 367 -4.25 4.94 -16.82
CA TRP A 367 -3.67 3.74 -17.39
C TRP A 367 -4.62 3.03 -18.36
N ILE A 368 -5.93 2.97 -18.03
CA ILE A 368 -6.95 2.37 -18.90
C ILE A 368 -7.21 3.21 -20.15
N VAL A 369 -7.31 4.52 -20.01
CA VAL A 369 -7.72 5.43 -21.10
C VAL A 369 -6.53 5.84 -21.97
N ASP A 370 -5.40 6.19 -21.36
CA ASP A 370 -4.22 6.72 -22.05
C ASP A 370 -3.17 5.63 -22.36
N GLY A 371 -3.34 4.41 -21.81
CA GLY A 371 -2.46 3.25 -22.02
C GLY A 371 -1.30 3.14 -21.05
N GLU A 372 -0.97 4.21 -20.30
CA GLU A 372 0.09 4.23 -19.29
C GLU A 372 -0.21 5.22 -18.16
N PRO A 373 0.30 4.98 -16.93
CA PRO A 373 0.15 5.92 -15.83
C PRO A 373 1.06 7.14 -16.02
N THR A 374 0.75 8.25 -15.36
CA THR A 374 1.55 9.49 -15.43
C THR A 374 2.65 9.57 -14.37
N ILE A 375 2.57 8.75 -13.33
CA ILE A 375 3.61 8.62 -12.29
C ILE A 375 4.19 7.21 -12.27
N ASP A 376 5.33 7.05 -11.60
CA ASP A 376 5.87 5.70 -11.34
C ASP A 376 4.94 4.90 -10.44
N MET A 377 4.41 3.79 -10.95
CA MET A 377 3.51 2.89 -10.25
C MET A 377 4.18 1.59 -9.78
N LEU A 378 5.49 1.43 -9.95
CA LEU A 378 6.20 0.18 -9.63
C LEU A 378 5.96 -0.28 -8.18
N GLY A 379 5.92 0.65 -7.23
CA GLY A 379 5.67 0.37 -5.81
C GLY A 379 4.27 -0.15 -5.48
N VAL A 380 3.32 -0.06 -6.43
CA VAL A 380 1.93 -0.52 -6.29
C VAL A 380 1.48 -1.45 -7.42
N GLU A 381 2.36 -1.73 -8.36
CA GLU A 381 2.11 -2.55 -9.55
C GLU A 381 1.77 -4.01 -9.14
N PRO A 382 0.69 -4.63 -9.69
CA PRO A 382 0.27 -5.98 -9.29
C PRO A 382 1.34 -7.05 -9.52
N ARG A 383 2.12 -6.93 -10.60
CA ARG A 383 3.13 -7.91 -11.03
C ARG A 383 4.40 -7.90 -10.18
N ARG A 384 4.51 -7.00 -9.16
CA ARG A 384 5.61 -7.03 -8.17
C ARG A 384 5.58 -8.26 -7.26
N PHE A 385 4.43 -8.94 -7.13
CA PHE A 385 4.31 -10.21 -6.41
C PHE A 385 4.32 -11.39 -7.37
N GLY A 386 5.11 -12.42 -7.05
CA GLY A 386 5.19 -13.67 -7.79
C GLY A 386 4.36 -14.80 -7.16
N ASP A 387 4.47 -16.02 -7.71
CA ASP A 387 3.76 -17.20 -7.21
C ASP A 387 4.22 -17.65 -5.81
N TYR A 388 5.32 -17.09 -5.31
CA TYR A 388 5.77 -17.30 -3.94
C TYR A 388 4.82 -16.73 -2.89
N ALA A 389 3.96 -15.78 -3.26
CA ALA A 389 2.99 -15.14 -2.35
C ALA A 389 1.81 -16.07 -2.06
N THR A 390 2.09 -17.23 -1.46
CA THR A 390 1.11 -18.23 -1.04
C THR A 390 0.24 -17.73 0.12
N LYS A 391 -0.86 -18.42 0.40
CA LYS A 391 -1.78 -18.07 1.49
C LYS A 391 -1.08 -18.01 2.87
N SER A 392 -0.18 -18.95 3.18
CA SER A 392 0.59 -18.93 4.43
C SER A 392 1.55 -17.74 4.50
N TYR A 393 2.27 -17.48 3.41
CA TYR A 393 3.15 -16.32 3.29
C TYR A 393 2.38 -15.01 3.50
N LEU A 394 1.23 -14.87 2.85
CA LEU A 394 0.38 -13.67 2.97
C LEU A 394 -0.11 -13.44 4.39
N LYS A 395 -0.53 -14.51 5.09
CA LYS A 395 -0.98 -14.40 6.46
C LYS A 395 0.12 -13.80 7.34
N GLU A 396 1.30 -14.40 7.38
CA GLU A 396 2.40 -13.97 8.23
C GLU A 396 2.94 -12.59 7.84
N LYS A 397 3.09 -12.32 6.53
CA LYS A 397 3.60 -11.03 6.05
C LYS A 397 2.62 -9.88 6.26
N ASN A 398 1.33 -10.11 6.12
CA ASN A 398 0.33 -9.07 6.30
C ASN A 398 0.17 -8.70 7.79
N GLU A 399 0.23 -9.69 8.70
CA GLU A 399 0.30 -9.46 10.14
C GLU A 399 1.54 -8.64 10.52
N GLU A 400 2.71 -8.99 9.96
CA GLU A 400 3.95 -8.22 10.14
C GLU A 400 3.83 -6.80 9.56
N ALA A 401 3.30 -6.66 8.34
CA ALA A 401 3.12 -5.36 7.69
C ALA A 401 2.21 -4.44 8.50
N TYR A 402 1.15 -4.98 9.08
CA TYR A 402 0.23 -4.26 9.96
C TYR A 402 0.95 -3.73 11.20
N ASN A 403 1.64 -4.59 11.95
CA ASN A 403 2.26 -4.18 13.20
C ASN A 403 3.50 -3.26 13.02
N HIS A 404 4.01 -3.15 11.78
CA HIS A 404 5.12 -2.26 11.44
C HIS A 404 4.72 -0.83 11.06
N VAL A 405 3.43 -0.54 10.90
CA VAL A 405 2.95 0.77 10.40
C VAL A 405 3.50 1.97 11.18
N PHE A 406 3.66 1.82 12.50
CA PHE A 406 4.19 2.88 13.36
C PHE A 406 5.62 2.64 13.85
N LYS A 407 6.22 1.47 13.59
CA LYS A 407 7.62 1.23 13.96
C LYS A 407 8.54 2.14 13.15
N VAL A 408 9.71 2.43 13.69
CA VAL A 408 10.75 3.17 12.96
C VAL A 408 11.13 2.36 11.71
N HIS A 409 11.15 3.00 10.56
CA HIS A 409 11.59 2.39 9.30
C HIS A 409 13.05 2.78 9.05
N TYR A 410 13.93 1.87 9.39
CA TYR A 410 15.37 2.08 9.16
C TYR A 410 15.71 1.93 7.68
N PRO A 411 16.76 2.63 7.21
CA PRO A 411 17.31 2.38 5.88
C PRO A 411 17.68 0.90 5.70
N ASP A 412 17.32 0.34 4.55
CA ASP A 412 17.60 -1.05 4.16
C ASP A 412 17.00 -2.13 5.08
N GLU A 413 16.03 -1.77 5.94
CA GLU A 413 15.34 -2.74 6.78
C GLU A 413 14.60 -3.78 5.95
N GLU A 414 14.86 -5.05 6.24
CA GLU A 414 14.18 -6.20 5.63
C GLU A 414 13.44 -7.00 6.69
N ARG A 415 12.13 -7.17 6.50
CA ARG A 415 11.23 -7.77 7.50
C ARG A 415 11.42 -9.28 7.62
N GLY A 416 11.27 -9.81 8.84
CA GLY A 416 11.65 -11.17 9.21
C GLY A 416 10.60 -12.25 9.04
N ALA A 417 9.30 -11.94 8.89
CA ALA A 417 8.26 -12.97 8.82
C ALA A 417 8.30 -13.80 7.52
N ALA A 418 7.71 -14.99 7.57
CA ALA A 418 7.58 -15.93 6.44
C ALA A 418 8.92 -16.24 5.74
N ARG A 419 9.95 -16.49 6.54
CA ARG A 419 11.29 -16.93 6.11
C ARG A 419 11.39 -18.45 6.34
N GLU A 420 12.18 -19.14 5.74
CA GLU A 420 13.01 -19.17 4.56
C GLU A 420 12.17 -19.68 3.36
N LEU A 421 11.65 -18.77 2.52
CA LEU A 421 10.66 -19.15 1.50
C LEU A 421 11.32 -19.68 0.21
N ARG A 422 12.32 -18.96 -0.29
CA ARG A 422 13.08 -19.32 -1.50
C ARG A 422 14.56 -19.23 -1.18
N THR A 423 15.27 -20.35 -1.29
CA THR A 423 16.70 -20.43 -1.00
C THR A 423 17.49 -20.80 -2.25
N SER A 424 18.70 -20.30 -2.36
CA SER A 424 19.62 -20.69 -3.44
C SER A 424 20.25 -22.06 -3.16
N PRO A 425 20.80 -22.74 -4.18
CA PRO A 425 21.59 -23.96 -3.97
C PRO A 425 22.82 -23.77 -3.06
N CYS A 426 23.28 -22.53 -2.89
CA CYS A 426 24.42 -22.18 -2.04
C CYS A 426 24.02 -21.74 -0.63
N TYR A 427 22.74 -21.69 -0.30
CA TYR A 427 22.21 -21.14 0.94
C TYR A 427 22.89 -21.70 2.20
N ASP A 428 22.87 -23.02 2.38
CA ASP A 428 23.45 -23.68 3.56
C ASP A 428 24.94 -23.44 3.69
N ARG A 429 25.67 -23.43 2.55
CA ARG A 429 27.10 -23.15 2.55
C ARG A 429 27.39 -21.72 3.00
N MET A 430 26.63 -20.76 2.51
CA MET A 430 26.76 -19.35 2.91
C MET A 430 26.38 -19.17 4.38
N LYS A 431 25.31 -19.82 4.85
CA LYS A 431 24.90 -19.81 6.26
C LYS A 431 26.01 -20.31 7.18
N ASN A 432 26.66 -21.43 6.82
CA ASN A 432 27.79 -21.99 7.56
C ASN A 432 29.04 -21.10 7.53
N LEU A 433 29.19 -20.23 6.54
CA LEU A 433 30.25 -19.22 6.44
C LEU A 433 29.95 -17.93 7.21
N GLY A 434 28.82 -17.89 7.93
CA GLY A 434 28.45 -16.73 8.72
C GLY A 434 27.60 -15.70 7.96
N ALA A 435 26.96 -16.07 6.85
CA ALA A 435 26.07 -15.17 6.13
C ALA A 435 24.89 -14.72 7.00
N VAL A 436 24.65 -13.42 7.01
CA VAL A 436 23.42 -12.80 7.54
C VAL A 436 22.52 -12.53 6.38
N PHE A 437 21.35 -13.18 6.38
CA PHE A 437 20.43 -13.13 5.24
C PHE A 437 19.34 -12.09 5.44
N GLY A 438 19.05 -11.39 4.35
CA GLY A 438 17.81 -10.65 4.14
C GLY A 438 16.88 -11.37 3.17
N GLN A 439 15.63 -10.92 3.07
CA GLN A 439 14.65 -11.46 2.14
C GLN A 439 14.13 -10.39 1.20
N LYS A 440 14.26 -10.59 -0.12
CA LYS A 440 13.57 -9.79 -1.13
C LYS A 440 12.85 -10.67 -2.15
N PHE A 441 11.58 -10.36 -2.44
CA PHE A 441 10.74 -11.10 -3.38
C PHE A 441 10.69 -12.61 -3.08
N GLY A 442 10.65 -12.94 -1.78
CA GLY A 442 10.68 -14.30 -1.28
C GLY A 442 12.06 -14.97 -1.29
N TRP A 443 13.08 -14.41 -1.92
CA TRP A 443 14.43 -14.96 -1.96
C TRP A 443 15.25 -14.58 -0.73
N GLU A 444 15.87 -15.60 -0.11
CA GLU A 444 16.96 -15.41 0.85
C GLU A 444 18.22 -14.99 0.10
N ARG A 445 18.85 -13.91 0.52
CA ARG A 445 20.13 -13.46 -0.03
C ARG A 445 21.05 -12.94 1.08
N PRO A 446 22.36 -13.21 1.04
CA PRO A 446 23.27 -12.69 2.04
C PRO A 446 23.42 -11.18 1.90
N ASN A 447 23.18 -10.45 2.99
CA ASN A 447 23.46 -9.01 3.08
C ASN A 447 24.94 -8.77 3.38
N PHE A 448 25.52 -9.58 4.27
CA PHE A 448 26.95 -9.59 4.58
C PHE A 448 27.34 -10.92 5.26
N PHE A 449 28.63 -11.15 5.44
CA PHE A 449 29.14 -12.27 6.21
C PHE A 449 29.71 -11.77 7.54
N ALA A 450 29.16 -12.26 8.65
CA ALA A 450 29.65 -11.93 9.99
C ALA A 450 31.11 -12.40 10.14
N THR A 451 31.98 -11.49 10.58
CA THR A 451 33.37 -11.84 10.89
C THR A 451 33.50 -12.37 12.32
N ASP A 452 34.68 -12.94 12.66
CA ASP A 452 34.93 -13.49 13.99
C ASP A 452 34.51 -12.54 15.13
N GLY A 453 33.67 -13.05 16.02
CA GLY A 453 33.15 -12.29 17.16
C GLY A 453 31.92 -11.41 16.87
N MET A 454 31.44 -11.36 15.63
CA MET A 454 30.18 -10.70 15.30
C MET A 454 28.99 -11.64 15.50
N GLU A 455 27.90 -11.10 16.04
CA GLU A 455 26.60 -11.77 16.03
C GLU A 455 26.08 -11.90 14.60
N GLN A 456 25.59 -13.07 14.19
CA GLN A 456 24.98 -13.30 12.88
C GLN A 456 23.55 -12.72 12.86
N LYS A 457 23.46 -11.40 12.97
CA LYS A 457 22.18 -10.68 13.01
C LYS A 457 22.34 -9.33 12.35
N ASP A 458 21.29 -8.93 11.62
CA ASP A 458 21.22 -7.58 11.06
C ASP A 458 20.95 -6.55 12.17
N ASP A 459 21.45 -5.34 11.94
CA ASP A 459 21.43 -4.22 12.89
C ASP A 459 21.14 -2.94 12.09
N TRP A 460 19.87 -2.61 11.98
CA TRP A 460 19.44 -1.43 11.22
C TRP A 460 19.64 -0.15 12.03
N SER A 461 20.11 0.87 11.38
CA SER A 461 20.44 2.15 12.03
C SER A 461 20.46 3.30 11.03
N PHE A 462 20.08 4.49 11.46
CA PHE A 462 20.36 5.75 10.74
C PHE A 462 21.84 6.17 10.85
N ARG A 463 22.62 5.44 11.62
CA ARG A 463 24.07 5.63 11.81
C ARG A 463 24.82 4.53 11.05
N ARG A 464 26.12 4.41 11.29
CA ARG A 464 26.94 3.33 10.76
C ARG A 464 26.57 2.02 11.44
N SER A 465 25.98 1.10 10.68
CA SER A 465 25.59 -0.24 11.15
C SER A 465 26.79 -1.13 11.44
N LYS A 466 26.64 -2.15 12.28
CA LYS A 466 27.71 -3.09 12.66
C LYS A 466 28.30 -3.84 11.47
N TRP A 467 27.51 -4.12 10.43
CA TRP A 467 27.96 -4.79 9.21
C TRP A 467 28.99 -3.97 8.39
N PHE A 468 29.16 -2.67 8.67
CA PHE A 468 30.04 -1.80 7.86
C PHE A 468 31.47 -2.33 7.74
N GLU A 469 32.08 -2.80 8.83
CA GLU A 469 33.46 -3.31 8.80
C GLU A 469 33.55 -4.66 8.07
N ALA A 470 32.49 -5.50 8.15
CA ALA A 470 32.42 -6.75 7.39
C ALA A 470 32.36 -6.47 5.88
N ILE A 471 31.42 -5.64 5.44
CA ILE A 471 31.28 -5.27 4.02
C ILE A 471 32.54 -4.54 3.50
N LYS A 472 33.15 -3.67 4.31
CA LYS A 472 34.42 -3.02 3.95
C LYS A 472 35.52 -4.04 3.64
N LYS A 473 35.65 -5.12 4.43
CA LYS A 473 36.61 -6.21 4.17
C LYS A 473 36.27 -6.96 2.89
N GLU A 474 34.99 -7.28 2.66
CA GLU A 474 34.53 -7.94 1.44
C GLU A 474 34.82 -7.08 0.20
N CYS A 475 34.46 -5.79 0.22
CA CYS A 475 34.74 -4.87 -0.88
C CYS A 475 36.25 -4.75 -1.18
N LYS A 476 37.07 -4.66 -0.14
CA LYS A 476 38.53 -4.63 -0.29
C LYS A 476 39.06 -5.92 -0.92
N ASN A 477 38.56 -7.09 -0.45
CA ASN A 477 38.96 -8.38 -1.00
C ASN A 477 38.57 -8.52 -2.48
N VAL A 478 37.36 -8.12 -2.85
CA VAL A 478 36.92 -8.16 -4.27
C VAL A 478 37.79 -7.25 -5.14
N LYS A 479 38.19 -6.08 -4.62
CA LYS A 479 39.04 -5.13 -5.35
C LYS A 479 40.50 -5.59 -5.51
N GLU A 480 41.06 -6.23 -4.50
CA GLU A 480 42.49 -6.61 -4.43
C GLU A 480 42.73 -8.06 -4.88
N ASN A 481 41.74 -8.93 -4.78
CA ASN A 481 41.83 -10.35 -5.06
C ASN A 481 40.65 -10.81 -5.95
N VAL A 482 39.78 -11.69 -5.41
CA VAL A 482 38.65 -12.27 -6.11
C VAL A 482 37.46 -12.44 -5.15
N GLY A 483 36.24 -12.24 -5.66
CA GLY A 483 35.01 -12.50 -4.94
C GLY A 483 34.09 -13.47 -5.71
N LEU A 484 33.27 -14.20 -4.97
CA LEU A 484 32.21 -15.03 -5.48
C LEU A 484 30.87 -14.45 -5.00
N LEU A 485 29.97 -14.17 -5.95
CA LEU A 485 28.65 -13.59 -5.66
C LEU A 485 27.55 -14.56 -6.10
N ASP A 486 26.62 -14.88 -5.19
CA ASP A 486 25.40 -15.61 -5.53
C ASP A 486 24.37 -14.67 -6.17
N MET A 487 24.08 -14.87 -7.44
CA MET A 487 23.11 -14.08 -8.21
C MET A 487 21.79 -14.83 -8.45
N THR A 488 21.47 -15.84 -7.65
CA THR A 488 20.27 -16.66 -7.83
C THR A 488 18.98 -15.85 -7.73
N ALA A 489 18.94 -14.81 -6.89
CA ALA A 489 17.75 -13.98 -6.64
C ALA A 489 17.36 -13.04 -7.81
N PHE A 490 18.22 -12.88 -8.83
CA PHE A 490 17.84 -12.11 -10.02
C PHE A 490 16.82 -12.88 -10.86
N ALA A 491 15.93 -12.16 -11.57
CA ALA A 491 15.06 -12.73 -12.57
C ALA A 491 15.87 -13.16 -13.80
N LYS A 492 15.50 -14.29 -14.39
CA LYS A 492 16.19 -14.85 -15.55
C LYS A 492 15.18 -15.44 -16.52
N CYS A 493 15.33 -15.10 -17.79
CA CYS A 493 14.56 -15.73 -18.85
C CYS A 493 15.44 -16.04 -20.07
N ARG A 494 14.96 -16.91 -20.92
CA ARG A 494 15.61 -17.25 -22.19
C ARG A 494 14.62 -17.07 -23.32
N ILE A 495 14.99 -16.25 -24.29
CA ILE A 495 14.23 -16.03 -25.52
C ILE A 495 14.98 -16.73 -26.65
N LYS A 496 14.31 -17.67 -27.32
CA LYS A 496 14.93 -18.48 -28.37
C LYS A 496 13.94 -18.82 -29.48
N GLY A 497 14.50 -19.03 -30.65
CA GLY A 497 13.79 -19.47 -31.85
C GLY A 497 13.84 -18.45 -32.97
N PRO A 498 13.27 -18.77 -34.15
CA PRO A 498 13.17 -17.85 -35.27
C PRO A 498 12.47 -16.56 -34.85
N GLY A 499 13.08 -15.39 -35.16
CA GLY A 499 12.54 -14.07 -34.79
C GLY A 499 12.94 -13.58 -33.39
N ALA A 500 13.72 -14.32 -32.59
CA ALA A 500 14.15 -13.88 -31.26
C ALA A 500 14.99 -12.61 -31.29
N GLU A 501 15.85 -12.44 -32.30
CA GLU A 501 16.65 -11.23 -32.48
C GLU A 501 15.79 -10.03 -32.85
N GLU A 502 14.88 -10.17 -33.81
CA GLU A 502 13.97 -9.13 -34.25
C GLU A 502 13.03 -8.69 -33.12
N PHE A 503 12.52 -9.64 -32.34
CA PHE A 503 11.70 -9.35 -31.16
C PHE A 503 12.46 -8.53 -30.12
N LEU A 504 13.67 -8.93 -29.78
CA LEU A 504 14.49 -8.21 -28.82
C LEU A 504 14.95 -6.85 -29.32
N ASP A 505 15.30 -6.74 -30.61
CA ASP A 505 15.68 -5.45 -31.22
C ASP A 505 14.51 -4.46 -31.25
N TYR A 506 13.28 -4.96 -31.37
CA TYR A 506 12.07 -4.16 -31.23
C TYR A 506 11.78 -3.76 -29.75
N LEU A 507 12.02 -4.68 -28.81
CA LEU A 507 11.72 -4.50 -27.40
C LEU A 507 12.64 -3.49 -26.71
N VAL A 508 13.95 -3.51 -27.02
CA VAL A 508 14.95 -2.71 -26.31
C VAL A 508 15.49 -1.56 -27.15
N ALA A 509 15.76 -0.44 -26.51
CA ALA A 509 16.30 0.75 -27.17
C ALA A 509 17.80 0.65 -27.51
N ASN A 510 18.52 -0.30 -26.93
CA ASN A 510 19.95 -0.47 -27.12
C ASN A 510 20.25 -1.50 -28.25
N LYS A 511 21.46 -1.39 -28.81
CA LYS A 511 21.94 -2.40 -29.76
C LYS A 511 22.18 -3.74 -29.08
N LEU A 512 21.62 -4.80 -29.62
CA LEU A 512 21.84 -6.17 -29.13
C LEU A 512 23.30 -6.64 -29.31
N PRO A 513 23.77 -7.55 -28.44
CA PRO A 513 25.06 -8.22 -28.63
C PRO A 513 25.08 -8.98 -29.96
N LYS A 514 26.05 -8.71 -30.84
CA LYS A 514 26.14 -9.33 -32.18
C LYS A 514 26.89 -10.66 -32.17
N LYS A 515 27.84 -10.85 -31.25
CA LYS A 515 28.69 -12.08 -31.22
C LYS A 515 28.19 -13.00 -30.10
N ILE A 516 28.19 -14.31 -30.35
CA ILE A 516 27.93 -15.33 -29.34
C ILE A 516 28.90 -15.15 -28.17
N GLY A 517 28.38 -15.24 -26.94
CA GLY A 517 29.10 -15.00 -25.68
C GLY A 517 29.26 -13.53 -25.31
N ARG A 518 28.83 -12.58 -26.15
CA ARG A 518 28.82 -11.17 -25.78
C ARG A 518 27.59 -10.82 -24.96
N ILE A 519 27.80 -9.88 -24.05
CA ILE A 519 26.78 -9.35 -23.13
C ILE A 519 26.60 -7.85 -23.42
N GLY A 520 25.38 -7.35 -23.32
CA GLY A 520 25.01 -5.95 -23.40
C GLY A 520 23.99 -5.57 -22.34
N LEU A 521 24.10 -4.36 -21.81
CA LEU A 521 23.06 -3.75 -20.99
C LEU A 521 22.05 -3.09 -21.91
N CYS A 522 20.77 -3.42 -21.73
CA CYS A 522 19.69 -2.97 -22.60
C CYS A 522 18.48 -2.53 -21.77
N HIS A 523 17.74 -1.54 -22.27
CA HIS A 523 16.58 -0.97 -21.61
C HIS A 523 15.35 -1.11 -22.49
N ALA A 524 14.25 -1.60 -21.92
CA ALA A 524 12.92 -1.41 -22.48
C ALA A 524 12.38 -0.05 -21.99
N LEU A 525 11.76 0.72 -22.91
CA LEU A 525 11.26 2.05 -22.63
C LEU A 525 9.73 2.08 -22.73
N ASN A 526 9.11 2.96 -21.96
CA ASN A 526 7.72 3.33 -22.16
C ASN A 526 7.57 4.31 -23.34
N THR A 527 6.33 4.68 -23.70
CA THR A 527 6.04 5.56 -24.84
C THR A 527 6.59 6.98 -24.70
N LYS A 528 6.89 7.40 -23.47
CA LYS A 528 7.48 8.72 -23.13
C LYS A 528 9.01 8.68 -23.04
N GLY A 529 9.63 7.51 -23.31
CA GLY A 529 11.08 7.33 -23.26
C GLY A 529 11.64 7.07 -21.84
N GLY A 530 10.78 6.89 -20.84
CA GLY A 530 11.18 6.46 -19.51
C GLY A 530 11.60 4.99 -19.50
N VAL A 531 12.58 4.62 -18.66
CA VAL A 531 13.01 3.22 -18.50
C VAL A 531 11.90 2.42 -17.83
N HIS A 532 11.38 1.41 -18.53
CA HIS A 532 10.40 0.46 -18.01
C HIS A 532 11.07 -0.74 -17.34
N SER A 533 12.05 -1.33 -18.02
CA SER A 533 12.86 -2.45 -17.50
C SER A 533 14.29 -2.37 -18.01
N GLU A 534 15.21 -2.93 -17.22
CA GLU A 534 16.63 -3.05 -17.56
C GLU A 534 17.01 -4.52 -17.63
N PHE A 535 17.68 -4.89 -18.72
CA PHE A 535 18.13 -6.24 -18.98
C PHE A 535 19.63 -6.31 -19.22
N THR A 536 20.29 -7.28 -18.59
CA THR A 536 21.57 -7.78 -19.08
C THR A 536 21.28 -8.91 -20.05
N ILE A 537 21.56 -8.69 -21.33
CA ILE A 537 21.28 -9.63 -22.43
C ILE A 537 22.57 -10.28 -22.90
N MET A 538 22.62 -11.61 -22.89
CA MET A 538 23.72 -12.40 -23.44
C MET A 538 23.22 -13.17 -24.66
N ARG A 539 23.96 -13.09 -25.79
CA ARG A 539 23.72 -13.94 -26.96
C ARG A 539 24.36 -15.31 -26.74
N GLU A 540 23.57 -16.35 -26.57
CA GLU A 540 24.02 -17.73 -26.40
C GLU A 540 24.21 -18.47 -27.75
N ALA A 541 23.36 -18.17 -28.74
CA ALA A 541 23.37 -18.71 -30.07
C ALA A 541 22.84 -17.68 -31.09
N PRO A 542 22.84 -17.92 -32.39
CA PRO A 542 22.30 -17.01 -33.39
C PRO A 542 20.85 -16.55 -33.08
N ASP A 543 20.04 -17.47 -32.56
CA ASP A 543 18.61 -17.29 -32.26
C ASP A 543 18.27 -17.59 -30.79
N SER A 544 19.25 -17.48 -29.87
CA SER A 544 19.04 -17.69 -28.42
C SER A 544 19.73 -16.62 -27.61
N PHE A 545 18.95 -16.00 -26.71
CA PHE A 545 19.38 -14.93 -25.82
C PHE A 545 18.99 -15.24 -24.38
N TYR A 546 19.93 -15.03 -23.46
CA TYR A 546 19.72 -15.16 -22.03
C TYR A 546 19.64 -13.78 -21.40
N LEU A 547 18.52 -13.48 -20.71
CA LEU A 547 18.23 -12.20 -20.10
C LEU A 547 18.28 -12.33 -18.58
N VAL A 548 18.89 -11.35 -17.94
CA VAL A 548 18.88 -11.18 -16.48
C VAL A 548 18.33 -9.81 -16.15
N SER A 549 17.38 -9.74 -15.24
CA SER A 549 16.78 -8.48 -14.75
C SER A 549 16.61 -8.50 -13.23
N ALA A 550 16.06 -7.43 -12.66
CA ALA A 550 15.81 -7.33 -11.24
C ALA A 550 14.86 -8.44 -10.77
N GLY A 551 15.14 -9.05 -9.61
CA GLY A 551 14.28 -10.09 -9.03
C GLY A 551 12.84 -9.64 -8.76
N ALA A 552 12.63 -8.33 -8.53
CA ALA A 552 11.31 -7.71 -8.42
C ALA A 552 10.48 -7.86 -9.69
N ASN A 553 11.14 -7.80 -10.85
CA ASN A 553 10.48 -7.71 -12.15
C ASN A 553 10.20 -9.10 -12.75
N GLN A 554 10.45 -10.19 -12.04
CA GLN A 554 10.31 -11.55 -12.57
C GLN A 554 8.96 -11.76 -13.30
N ARG A 555 7.86 -11.28 -12.74
CA ARG A 555 6.52 -11.40 -13.35
C ARG A 555 6.21 -10.25 -14.30
N LEU A 556 6.76 -9.07 -14.05
CA LEU A 556 6.58 -7.89 -14.90
C LEU A 556 7.23 -8.08 -16.28
N ASP A 557 8.44 -8.66 -16.30
CA ASP A 557 9.26 -8.85 -17.49
C ASP A 557 8.85 -10.09 -18.30
N HIS A 558 8.07 -11.01 -17.71
CA HIS A 558 7.55 -12.21 -18.37
C HIS A 558 6.23 -11.93 -19.08
#